data_2d5b4860a539afcbb70f04447c4784d3
#
_entry.id   2d5b4860a539afcbb70f04447c4784d3
#
_cell.length_a   1.000
_cell.length_b   1.000
_cell.length_c   1.000
_cell.angle_alpha   90.00
_cell.angle_beta   90.00
_cell.angle_gamma   90.00
#
_symmetry.space_group_name_H-M   'P 1'
#
loop_
_entity.id
_entity.type
_entity.pdbx_description
1 polymer ?
#
loop_
_entity_poly.entity_id
_entity_poly.type
_entity_poly.pdbx_seq_one_letter_code
_entity_poly.pdbx_strand_id
1 'polypeptide(L)'
;MTKVLIKKLDSSVELPAYKTNGASGMDLMAFLNEPIKLKPKNSCLVPTGISVAFPSEFEIQIRPRSGLAAKNNISVLNTPGTVDSDYRGEIKVILYNHGDTDFLINNKDRIAQMILTPVIKMNLEETDTLPETVRGEGGFGSTGKWVQN
;
A
#
# COMPACT_ATOMS: atom_id res chain seq x y z
N MET A 1 16.99 -11.61 -8.52
CA MET A 1 15.55 -11.20 -8.43
C MET A 1 14.78 -12.29 -7.70
N THR A 2 13.90 -11.91 -6.78
CA THR A 2 13.04 -12.83 -6.03
C THR A 2 11.87 -13.28 -6.90
N LYS A 3 11.58 -14.58 -6.90
CA LYS A 3 10.45 -15.15 -7.65
C LYS A 3 9.14 -14.89 -6.88
N VAL A 4 8.19 -14.23 -7.53
CA VAL A 4 6.81 -14.06 -7.06
C VAL A 4 5.89 -14.76 -8.05
N LEU A 5 5.08 -15.69 -7.56
CA LEU A 5 4.03 -16.32 -8.36
C LEU A 5 2.81 -15.40 -8.36
N ILE A 6 2.19 -15.25 -9.52
CA ILE A 6 0.98 -14.44 -9.68
C ILE A 6 -0.09 -15.23 -10.41
N LYS A 7 -1.30 -15.21 -9.88
CA LYS A 7 -2.49 -15.82 -10.49
C LYS A 7 -3.43 -14.72 -10.91
N LYS A 8 -3.84 -14.73 -12.19
CA LYS A 8 -4.94 -13.92 -12.69
C LYS A 8 -6.26 -14.61 -12.35
N LEU A 9 -7.21 -13.86 -11.82
CA LEU A 9 -8.56 -14.36 -11.51
C LEU A 9 -9.49 -14.32 -12.72
N ASP A 10 -9.10 -13.55 -13.75
CA ASP A 10 -9.78 -13.48 -15.04
C ASP A 10 -8.74 -13.31 -16.16
N SER A 11 -9.02 -13.86 -17.34
CA SER A 11 -8.11 -13.82 -18.49
C SER A 11 -7.83 -12.40 -19.00
N SER A 12 -8.76 -11.48 -18.82
CA SER A 12 -8.64 -10.08 -19.24
C SER A 12 -7.75 -9.23 -18.32
N VAL A 13 -7.36 -9.73 -17.14
CA VAL A 13 -6.47 -9.03 -16.22
C VAL A 13 -5.07 -8.92 -16.83
N GLU A 14 -4.52 -7.71 -16.82
CA GLU A 14 -3.15 -7.45 -17.23
C GLU A 14 -2.21 -7.62 -16.04
N LEU A 15 -1.06 -8.27 -16.28
CA LEU A 15 -0.05 -8.43 -15.23
C LEU A 15 0.64 -7.09 -14.94
N PRO A 16 0.83 -6.74 -13.66
CA PRO A 16 1.67 -5.61 -13.27
C PRO A 16 3.10 -5.77 -13.81
N ALA A 17 3.73 -4.64 -14.13
CA ALA A 17 5.11 -4.61 -14.59
C ALA A 17 5.82 -3.35 -14.10
N TYR A 18 7.15 -3.45 -13.89
CA TYR A 18 7.99 -2.28 -13.69
C TYR A 18 8.01 -1.42 -14.96
N LYS A 19 7.73 -0.14 -14.84
CA LYS A 19 7.69 0.77 -15.99
C LYS A 19 9.07 1.29 -16.39
N THR A 20 10.04 1.25 -15.47
CA THR A 20 11.44 1.61 -15.71
C THR A 20 12.35 0.67 -14.92
N ASN A 21 13.63 0.58 -15.32
CA ASN A 21 14.61 -0.26 -14.62
C ASN A 21 14.86 0.19 -13.16
N GLY A 22 14.63 1.45 -12.83
CA GLY A 22 14.79 2.00 -11.49
C GLY A 22 13.49 2.07 -10.68
N ALA A 23 12.36 1.60 -11.22
CA ALA A 23 11.10 1.62 -10.49
C ALA A 23 11.14 0.68 -9.29
N SER A 24 10.73 1.17 -8.11
CA SER A 24 10.62 0.37 -6.88
C SER A 24 9.33 -0.44 -6.79
N GLY A 25 8.29 -0.01 -7.49
CA GLY A 25 6.97 -0.62 -7.44
C GLY A 25 6.37 -0.87 -8.83
N MET A 26 5.36 -1.72 -8.85
CA MET A 26 4.50 -1.98 -10.01
C MET A 26 3.13 -1.38 -9.76
N ASP A 27 2.55 -0.71 -10.77
CA ASP A 27 1.18 -0.21 -10.65
C ASP A 27 0.17 -1.35 -10.54
N LEU A 28 -0.80 -1.19 -9.64
CA LEU A 28 -2.00 -2.02 -9.53
C LEU A 28 -3.16 -1.34 -10.26
N MET A 29 -3.86 -2.13 -11.07
CA MET A 29 -5.02 -1.67 -11.83
C MET A 29 -6.31 -2.17 -11.21
N ALA A 30 -7.35 -1.34 -11.26
CA ALA A 30 -8.69 -1.74 -10.90
C ALA A 30 -9.23 -2.81 -11.87
N PHE A 31 -9.86 -3.85 -11.33
CA PHE A 31 -10.58 -4.86 -12.08
C PHE A 31 -12.07 -4.76 -11.76
N LEU A 32 -12.82 -4.10 -12.63
CA LEU A 32 -14.20 -3.71 -12.39
C LEU A 32 -15.11 -4.08 -13.57
N ASN A 33 -16.32 -4.56 -13.27
CA ASN A 33 -17.36 -4.71 -14.29
C ASN A 33 -18.04 -3.38 -14.60
N GLU A 34 -18.20 -2.51 -13.58
CA GLU A 34 -18.79 -1.19 -13.68
C GLU A 34 -17.93 -0.16 -12.94
N PRO A 35 -17.91 1.11 -13.39
CA PRO A 35 -17.17 2.16 -12.69
C PRO A 35 -17.65 2.36 -11.25
N ILE A 36 -16.73 2.67 -10.35
CA ILE A 36 -17.02 3.05 -8.96
C ILE A 36 -16.93 4.57 -8.83
N LYS A 37 -17.99 5.18 -8.31
CA LYS A 37 -18.00 6.59 -7.92
C LYS A 37 -17.65 6.70 -6.44
N LEU A 38 -16.42 7.10 -6.14
CA LEU A 38 -15.94 7.31 -4.79
C LEU A 38 -16.23 8.75 -4.34
N LYS A 39 -17.24 8.89 -3.48
CA LYS A 39 -17.66 10.20 -2.95
C LYS A 39 -16.60 10.80 -2.01
N PRO A 40 -16.61 12.14 -1.84
CA PRO A 40 -15.78 12.81 -0.83
C PRO A 40 -15.93 12.21 0.56
N LYS A 41 -14.80 12.11 1.28
CA LYS A 41 -14.72 11.60 2.67
C LYS A 41 -15.18 10.15 2.86
N ASN A 42 -15.27 9.38 1.76
CA ASN A 42 -15.59 7.96 1.80
C ASN A 42 -14.43 7.09 1.34
N SER A 43 -14.52 5.81 1.66
CA SER A 43 -13.61 4.77 1.17
C SER A 43 -14.35 3.75 0.33
N CYS A 44 -13.61 3.03 -0.51
CA CYS A 44 -14.11 1.86 -1.22
C CYS A 44 -13.02 0.79 -1.34
N LEU A 45 -13.44 -0.46 -1.42
CA LEU A 45 -12.57 -1.60 -1.65
C LEU A 45 -12.56 -1.92 -3.15
N VAL A 46 -11.41 -1.76 -3.80
CA VAL A 46 -11.27 -1.93 -5.25
C VAL A 46 -10.51 -3.23 -5.55
N PRO A 47 -11.13 -4.20 -6.23
CA PRO A 47 -10.48 -5.44 -6.65
C PRO A 47 -9.44 -5.17 -7.75
N THR A 48 -8.41 -6.02 -7.82
CA THR A 48 -7.35 -5.97 -8.82
C THR A 48 -7.31 -7.18 -9.74
N GLY A 49 -8.08 -8.22 -9.44
CA GLY A 49 -8.14 -9.45 -10.20
C GLY A 49 -6.88 -10.33 -10.13
N ILE A 50 -6.00 -10.10 -9.16
CA ILE A 50 -4.77 -10.89 -8.97
C ILE A 50 -4.65 -11.44 -7.55
N SER A 51 -4.03 -12.62 -7.44
CA SER A 51 -3.53 -13.21 -6.20
C SER A 51 -2.06 -13.57 -6.37
N VAL A 52 -1.30 -13.58 -5.28
CA VAL A 52 0.15 -13.77 -5.30
C VAL A 52 0.63 -14.80 -4.29
N ALA A 53 1.83 -15.33 -4.51
CA ALA A 53 2.59 -16.12 -3.54
C ALA A 53 4.07 -15.79 -3.66
N PHE A 54 4.73 -15.59 -2.54
CA PHE A 54 6.15 -15.20 -2.47
C PHE A 54 6.79 -15.73 -1.18
N PRO A 55 8.15 -15.76 -1.08
CA PRO A 55 8.85 -16.28 0.08
C PRO A 55 8.56 -15.51 1.38
N SER A 56 8.62 -16.19 2.52
CA SER A 56 8.25 -15.66 3.86
C SER A 56 9.17 -14.56 4.39
N GLU A 57 10.32 -14.36 3.75
CA GLU A 57 11.27 -13.30 4.05
C GLU A 57 10.86 -11.93 3.50
N PHE A 58 9.71 -11.89 2.80
CA PHE A 58 9.18 -10.68 2.18
C PHE A 58 7.74 -10.44 2.57
N GLU A 59 7.30 -9.19 2.38
CA GLU A 59 5.92 -8.74 2.31
C GLU A 59 5.69 -7.98 1.00
N ILE A 60 4.46 -7.82 0.58
CA ILE A 60 4.12 -6.81 -0.43
C ILE A 60 3.41 -5.65 0.27
N GLN A 61 3.94 -4.45 0.07
CA GLN A 61 3.31 -3.21 0.54
C GLN A 61 2.48 -2.58 -0.59
N ILE A 62 1.25 -2.20 -0.24
CA ILE A 62 0.36 -1.45 -1.12
C ILE A 62 0.43 0.02 -0.72
N ARG A 63 0.91 0.86 -1.63
CA ARG A 63 1.16 2.29 -1.42
C ARG A 63 0.37 3.14 -2.41
N PRO A 64 0.04 4.39 -2.04
CA PRO A 64 -0.59 5.33 -2.97
C PRO A 64 0.29 5.64 -4.18
N ARG A 65 -0.35 6.12 -5.24
CA ARG A 65 0.34 6.74 -6.38
C ARG A 65 0.38 8.25 -6.16
N SER A 66 1.57 8.82 -6.25
CA SER A 66 1.79 10.26 -6.05
C SER A 66 0.92 11.14 -6.96
N GLY A 67 0.68 10.71 -8.20
CA GLY A 67 -0.17 11.45 -9.13
C GLY A 67 -1.64 11.53 -8.69
N LEU A 68 -2.19 10.44 -8.17
CA LEU A 68 -3.57 10.44 -7.63
C LEU A 68 -3.66 11.25 -6.33
N ALA A 69 -2.65 11.15 -5.48
CA ALA A 69 -2.60 11.93 -4.24
C ALA A 69 -2.53 13.44 -4.54
N ALA A 70 -1.62 13.86 -5.41
CA ALA A 70 -1.40 15.28 -5.71
C ALA A 70 -2.54 15.93 -6.50
N LYS A 71 -3.12 15.20 -7.47
CA LYS A 71 -4.11 15.79 -8.40
C LYS A 71 -5.56 15.58 -7.97
N ASN A 72 -5.83 14.46 -7.29
CA ASN A 72 -7.20 14.02 -6.99
C ASN A 72 -7.46 13.84 -5.50
N ASN A 73 -6.46 14.05 -4.63
CA ASN A 73 -6.56 13.83 -3.18
C ASN A 73 -7.00 12.39 -2.82
N ILE A 74 -6.57 11.40 -3.61
CA ILE A 74 -6.87 9.99 -3.40
C ILE A 74 -5.68 9.31 -2.71
N SER A 75 -5.94 8.57 -1.65
CA SER A 75 -4.95 7.76 -0.95
C SER A 75 -5.38 6.29 -0.84
N VAL A 76 -4.45 5.43 -0.47
CA VAL A 76 -4.73 4.11 0.08
C VAL A 76 -4.95 4.30 1.58
N LEU A 77 -6.14 3.98 2.07
CA LEU A 77 -6.57 4.33 3.43
C LEU A 77 -5.67 3.76 4.52
N ASN A 78 -5.24 2.51 4.35
CA ASN A 78 -4.38 1.78 5.30
C ASN A 78 -2.89 1.81 4.92
N THR A 79 -2.45 2.78 4.12
CA THR A 79 -1.07 2.83 3.62
C THR A 79 -0.05 2.90 4.76
N PRO A 80 1.05 2.12 4.68
CA PRO A 80 1.30 1.05 3.72
C PRO A 80 0.45 -0.19 4.01
N GLY A 81 -0.39 -0.59 3.05
CA GLY A 81 -1.17 -1.82 3.17
C GLY A 81 -0.25 -3.04 3.13
N THR A 82 -0.47 -4.00 4.02
CA THR A 82 0.36 -5.21 4.13
C THR A 82 -0.32 -6.39 3.45
N VAL A 83 0.41 -7.07 2.56
CA VAL A 83 0.05 -8.39 2.03
C VAL A 83 1.07 -9.38 2.55
N ASP A 84 0.62 -10.31 3.39
CA ASP A 84 1.45 -11.33 4.00
C ASP A 84 1.83 -12.43 2.99
N SER A 85 2.98 -13.07 3.21
CA SER A 85 3.49 -14.11 2.30
C SER A 85 2.59 -15.34 2.20
N ASP A 86 1.76 -15.61 3.19
CA ASP A 86 0.81 -16.72 3.26
C ASP A 86 -0.63 -16.34 2.86
N TYR A 87 -0.88 -15.07 2.54
CA TYR A 87 -2.18 -14.64 1.99
C TYR A 87 -2.35 -15.14 0.55
N ARG A 88 -3.46 -15.81 0.26
CA ARG A 88 -3.80 -16.39 -1.06
C ARG A 88 -5.04 -15.78 -1.69
N GLY A 89 -5.67 -14.84 -1.00
CA GLY A 89 -6.83 -14.12 -1.53
C GLY A 89 -6.48 -13.11 -2.61
N GLU A 90 -7.49 -12.54 -3.21
CA GLU A 90 -7.35 -11.45 -4.15
C GLU A 90 -6.76 -10.21 -3.46
N ILE A 91 -5.77 -9.59 -4.10
CA ILE A 91 -5.29 -8.26 -3.67
C ILE A 91 -6.39 -7.25 -3.99
N LYS A 92 -6.86 -6.55 -2.96
CA LYS A 92 -7.82 -5.45 -3.07
C LYS A 92 -7.24 -4.20 -2.43
N VAL A 93 -7.53 -3.06 -3.04
CA VAL A 93 -7.00 -1.76 -2.59
C VAL A 93 -8.11 -0.97 -1.91
N ILE A 94 -7.86 -0.48 -0.70
CA ILE A 94 -8.80 0.39 0.02
C ILE A 94 -8.45 1.84 -0.33
N LEU A 95 -9.22 2.45 -1.24
CA LEU A 95 -9.05 3.85 -1.61
C LEU A 95 -9.88 4.76 -0.72
N TYR A 96 -9.35 5.94 -0.43
CA TYR A 96 -10.03 7.00 0.31
C TYR A 96 -9.97 8.32 -0.47
N ASN A 97 -11.09 9.03 -0.55
CA ASN A 97 -11.19 10.34 -1.18
C ASN A 97 -11.15 11.46 -0.14
N HIS A 98 -10.00 12.13 -0.03
CA HIS A 98 -9.80 13.30 0.84
C HIS A 98 -10.31 14.61 0.23
N GLY A 99 -10.64 14.60 -1.06
CA GLY A 99 -11.11 15.76 -1.81
C GLY A 99 -12.54 16.16 -1.48
N ASP A 100 -13.05 17.11 -2.26
CA ASP A 100 -14.40 17.67 -2.10
C ASP A 100 -15.31 17.35 -3.30
N THR A 101 -14.79 16.61 -4.29
CA THR A 101 -15.52 16.17 -5.49
C THR A 101 -15.50 14.64 -5.61
N ASP A 102 -16.49 14.08 -6.29
CA ASP A 102 -16.53 12.66 -6.61
C ASP A 102 -15.30 12.27 -7.45
N PHE A 103 -14.75 11.09 -7.18
CA PHE A 103 -13.69 10.48 -7.96
C PHE A 103 -14.21 9.22 -8.65
N LEU A 104 -14.15 9.17 -9.99
CA LEU A 104 -14.58 8.03 -10.78
C LEU A 104 -13.42 7.07 -11.00
N ILE A 105 -13.62 5.80 -10.66
CA ILE A 105 -12.66 4.71 -10.88
C ILE A 105 -13.21 3.83 -11.99
N ASN A 106 -12.50 3.74 -13.09
CA ASN A 106 -12.85 2.88 -14.21
C ASN A 106 -12.04 1.59 -14.18
N ASN A 107 -12.52 0.57 -14.89
CA ASN A 107 -11.75 -0.65 -15.10
C ASN A 107 -10.39 -0.32 -15.74
N LYS A 108 -9.32 -0.98 -15.27
CA LYS A 108 -7.91 -0.77 -15.66
C LYS A 108 -7.29 0.57 -15.24
N ASP A 109 -7.98 1.41 -14.48
CA ASP A 109 -7.33 2.57 -13.87
C ASP A 109 -6.23 2.12 -12.91
N ARG A 110 -5.06 2.79 -12.99
CA ARG A 110 -3.94 2.54 -12.07
C ARG A 110 -4.19 3.26 -10.75
N ILE A 111 -4.55 2.49 -9.73
CA ILE A 111 -5.11 3.00 -8.47
C ILE A 111 -4.14 3.00 -7.29
N ALA A 112 -3.11 2.17 -7.34
CA ALA A 112 -2.09 2.03 -6.30
C ALA A 112 -0.81 1.48 -6.92
N GLN A 113 0.20 1.24 -6.09
CA GLN A 113 1.40 0.51 -6.47
C GLN A 113 1.74 -0.53 -5.41
N MET A 114 2.30 -1.66 -5.84
CA MET A 114 2.79 -2.71 -4.95
C MET A 114 4.32 -2.79 -4.98
N ILE A 115 4.91 -2.96 -3.81
CA ILE A 115 6.37 -3.03 -3.62
C ILE A 115 6.69 -4.28 -2.82
N LEU A 116 7.60 -5.13 -3.33
CA LEU A 116 8.14 -6.25 -2.56
C LEU A 116 9.21 -5.72 -1.59
N THR A 117 9.02 -6.00 -0.30
CA THR A 117 9.85 -5.47 0.78
C THR A 117 10.33 -6.61 1.67
N PRO A 118 11.62 -6.64 2.09
CA PRO A 118 12.09 -7.63 3.05
C PRO A 118 11.44 -7.45 4.43
N VAL A 119 11.22 -8.55 5.13
CA VAL A 119 10.62 -8.57 6.47
C VAL A 119 11.64 -9.11 7.46
N ILE A 120 11.85 -8.36 8.54
CA ILE A 120 12.61 -8.82 9.70
C ILE A 120 11.60 -9.11 10.81
N LYS A 121 11.52 -10.37 11.26
CA LYS A 121 10.65 -10.78 12.35
C LYS A 121 11.29 -10.49 13.69
N MET A 122 10.50 -9.93 14.60
CA MET A 122 10.91 -9.70 15.99
C MET A 122 10.75 -10.98 16.80
N ASN A 123 11.72 -11.26 17.68
CA ASN A 123 11.56 -12.17 18.79
C ASN A 123 11.39 -11.34 20.07
N LEU A 124 10.20 -11.33 20.64
CA LEU A 124 9.88 -10.50 21.80
C LEU A 124 10.30 -11.24 23.07
N GLU A 125 11.05 -10.53 23.93
CA GLU A 125 11.44 -10.98 25.27
C GLU A 125 10.87 -9.99 26.28
N GLU A 126 10.05 -10.48 27.19
CA GLU A 126 9.47 -9.68 28.27
C GLU A 126 10.53 -9.31 29.29
N THR A 127 10.56 -8.04 29.69
CA THR A 127 11.45 -7.52 30.73
C THR A 127 10.76 -6.45 31.55
N ASP A 128 11.09 -6.35 32.83
CA ASP A 128 10.56 -5.32 33.73
C ASP A 128 11.22 -3.96 33.49
N THR A 129 12.42 -3.93 32.87
CA THR A 129 13.18 -2.70 32.66
C THR A 129 13.81 -2.67 31.28
N LEU A 130 13.84 -1.50 30.66
CA LEU A 130 14.55 -1.25 29.41
C LEU A 130 15.86 -0.52 29.67
N PRO A 131 16.90 -0.70 28.82
CA PRO A 131 18.13 0.08 28.91
C PRO A 131 17.84 1.58 28.83
N GLU A 132 18.53 2.37 29.68
CA GLU A 132 18.42 3.83 29.67
C GLU A 132 19.02 4.44 28.41
N THR A 133 18.43 5.54 27.94
CA THR A 133 18.96 6.33 26.83
C THR A 133 18.89 7.82 27.17
N VAL A 134 19.71 8.64 26.47
CA VAL A 134 19.68 10.11 26.64
C VAL A 134 18.32 10.70 26.30
N ARG A 135 17.59 10.12 25.36
CA ARG A 135 16.24 10.55 24.99
C ARG A 135 15.21 10.16 26.05
N GLY A 136 15.39 9.02 26.74
CA GLY A 136 14.42 8.48 27.70
C GLY A 136 13.02 8.35 27.10
N GLU A 137 12.03 8.83 27.81
CA GLU A 137 10.62 8.83 27.40
C GLU A 137 10.21 10.00 26.49
N GLY A 138 11.15 10.86 26.11
CA GLY A 138 10.90 12.03 25.26
C GLY A 138 10.33 11.66 23.90
N GLY A 139 9.10 12.10 23.62
CA GLY A 139 8.39 11.87 22.37
C GLY A 139 7.37 12.99 22.11
N PHE A 140 6.48 12.80 21.11
CA PHE A 140 5.36 13.69 20.80
C PHE A 140 5.73 15.17 20.67
N GLY A 141 6.91 15.48 20.08
CA GLY A 141 7.39 16.83 19.90
C GLY A 141 8.21 17.35 21.08
N SER A 142 8.77 16.48 21.94
CA SER A 142 9.64 16.86 23.06
C SER A 142 10.88 17.66 22.63
N THR A 143 11.29 17.59 21.36
CA THR A 143 12.40 18.37 20.77
C THR A 143 11.96 19.73 20.21
N GLY A 144 10.69 20.12 20.41
CA GLY A 144 10.14 21.40 19.94
C GLY A 144 9.58 21.32 18.50
N LYS A 145 8.68 22.27 18.20
CA LYS A 145 7.95 22.34 16.91
C LYS A 145 8.74 23.06 15.81
N TRP A 146 9.69 23.93 16.19
CA TRP A 146 10.41 24.82 15.28
C TRP A 146 11.84 25.02 15.74
N VAL A 147 12.78 24.98 14.81
CA VAL A 147 14.11 25.57 15.01
C VAL A 147 13.88 27.11 14.94
N GLN A 148 14.01 27.79 16.05
CA GLN A 148 14.14 29.26 16.01
C GLN A 148 15.53 29.56 15.45
N ASN A 149 15.60 30.14 14.26
CA ASN A 149 16.81 30.74 13.70
C ASN A 149 17.11 32.04 14.43
#